data_dbda2d0ee0d45d4cc00004171b411be7
#
_entry.id   dbda2d0ee0d45d4cc00004171b411be7
#
_cell.length_a   1.000
_cell.length_b   1.000
_cell.length_c   1.000
_cell.angle_alpha   90.00
_cell.angle_beta   90.00
_cell.angle_gamma   90.00
#
_symmetry.space_group_name_H-M   'P 1'
#
loop_
_entity.id
_entity.type
_entity.pdbx_description
1 polymer ?
#
loop_
_entity_poly.entity_id
_entity_poly.type
_entity_poly.pdbx_seq_one_letter_code
_entity_poly.pdbx_strand_id
1 'polypeptide(L)'
;MMRTRKGHKVYPLTVAQKFHLYYAPHCPNMAVLNIGTSLTIEVELDWDQLKKSINEAYARSEGMRVRFAKDKEGTWYQYVMDPEEREIEFVDFSDKTIEEAEAEMQKWTTVPFKMFDAPLTRIVMIKMPDGFNGVYFLGNHMIVDAQSLICFLKDIIELYCNAKYEGVPYPKDMASYVQQIQRDFAYEAGSKAQLRDIEYFQKEIEK
;
A
#
# COMPACT_ATOMS: atom_id res chain seq x y z
N MET A 1 7.59 -15.40 24.82
CA MET A 1 6.62 -14.32 25.11
C MET A 1 6.30 -13.65 23.79
N MET A 2 5.02 -13.55 23.39
CA MET A 2 4.64 -12.94 22.13
C MET A 2 4.94 -11.43 22.24
N ARG A 3 5.84 -10.90 21.36
CA ARG A 3 6.15 -9.47 21.36
C ARG A 3 4.94 -8.69 20.83
N THR A 4 4.60 -7.57 21.46
CA THR A 4 3.55 -6.65 21.03
C THR A 4 4.08 -5.24 20.87
N ARG A 5 3.50 -4.47 19.95
CA ARG A 5 3.74 -3.03 19.78
C ARG A 5 2.40 -2.31 19.78
N LYS A 6 2.24 -1.34 20.70
CA LYS A 6 0.96 -0.62 20.86
C LYS A 6 -0.26 -1.56 21.00
N GLY A 7 -0.10 -2.71 21.65
CA GLY A 7 -1.15 -3.73 21.79
C GLY A 7 -1.25 -4.73 20.62
N HIS A 8 -0.64 -4.45 19.47
CA HIS A 8 -0.71 -5.30 18.28
C HIS A 8 0.39 -6.35 18.28
N LYS A 9 0.06 -7.54 17.76
CA LYS A 9 1.04 -8.61 17.52
C LYS A 9 2.07 -8.17 16.49
N VAL A 10 3.35 -8.43 16.78
CA VAL A 10 4.44 -8.13 15.86
C VAL A 10 4.90 -9.38 15.10
N TYR A 11 5.38 -9.15 13.89
CA TYR A 11 5.88 -10.17 12.97
C TYR A 11 7.27 -9.76 12.47
N PRO A 12 8.16 -10.71 12.18
CA PRO A 12 9.40 -10.43 11.44
C PRO A 12 9.06 -9.82 10.06
N LEU A 13 10.05 -9.25 9.40
CA LEU A 13 9.93 -8.84 8.01
C LEU A 13 9.89 -10.05 7.08
N THR A 14 9.12 -9.97 6.00
CA THR A 14 9.15 -10.95 4.90
C THR A 14 10.46 -10.84 4.12
N VAL A 15 10.77 -11.84 3.28
CA VAL A 15 11.97 -11.81 2.41
C VAL A 15 11.94 -10.60 1.48
N ALA A 16 10.79 -10.28 0.87
CA ALA A 16 10.64 -9.13 0.01
C ALA A 16 10.95 -7.81 0.75
N GLN A 17 10.46 -7.65 1.97
CA GLN A 17 10.75 -6.47 2.79
C GLN A 17 12.23 -6.38 3.18
N LYS A 18 12.87 -7.49 3.51
CA LYS A 18 14.32 -7.56 3.79
C LYS A 18 15.15 -7.16 2.56
N PHE A 19 14.73 -7.60 1.37
CA PHE A 19 15.36 -7.21 0.11
C PHE A 19 15.35 -5.70 -0.09
N HIS A 20 14.20 -5.05 0.11
CA HIS A 20 14.11 -3.59 0.02
C HIS A 20 15.00 -2.88 1.04
N LEU A 21 15.10 -3.39 2.28
CA LEU A 21 16.00 -2.84 3.30
C LEU A 21 17.49 -3.02 2.95
N TYR A 22 17.84 -4.10 2.26
CA TYR A 22 19.21 -4.30 1.80
C TYR A 22 19.58 -3.31 0.69
N TYR A 23 18.65 -3.04 -0.22
CA TYR A 23 18.88 -2.18 -1.38
C TYR A 23 18.79 -0.68 -1.06
N ALA A 24 17.81 -0.26 -0.28
CA ALA A 24 17.51 1.16 -0.04
C ALA A 24 18.67 2.02 0.51
N PRO A 25 19.56 1.50 1.39
CA PRO A 25 20.71 2.28 1.88
C PRO A 25 21.72 2.67 0.81
N HIS A 26 21.69 2.01 -0.35
CA HIS A 26 22.55 2.32 -1.49
C HIS A 26 21.97 3.43 -2.39
N CYS A 27 20.79 3.92 -2.09
CA CYS A 27 20.07 4.97 -2.81
C CYS A 27 20.18 6.32 -2.08
N PRO A 28 19.97 7.45 -2.76
CA PRO A 28 20.11 8.79 -2.16
C PRO A 28 19.22 9.02 -0.95
N ASN A 29 18.00 8.46 -0.95
CA ASN A 29 17.09 8.49 0.18
C ASN A 29 16.01 7.39 0.05
N MET A 30 15.19 7.23 1.10
CA MET A 30 14.14 6.19 1.15
C MET A 30 12.96 6.45 0.19
N ALA A 31 12.87 7.60 -0.47
CA ALA A 31 11.84 7.88 -1.48
C ALA A 31 12.00 7.02 -2.74
N VAL A 32 13.15 6.38 -2.95
CA VAL A 32 13.35 5.36 -4.00
C VAL A 32 12.34 4.21 -3.90
N LEU A 33 11.81 3.96 -2.71
CA LEU A 33 10.77 2.96 -2.46
C LEU A 33 9.34 3.51 -2.64
N ASN A 34 9.17 4.75 -3.05
CA ASN A 34 7.85 5.30 -3.25
C ASN A 34 7.29 4.89 -4.62
N ILE A 35 6.05 4.42 -4.63
CA ILE A 35 5.27 4.14 -5.82
C ILE A 35 4.09 5.10 -5.83
N GLY A 36 4.01 5.94 -6.87
CA GLY A 36 2.89 6.88 -7.07
C GLY A 36 2.11 6.54 -8.34
N THR A 37 0.80 6.66 -8.29
CA THR A 37 -0.08 6.54 -9.45
C THR A 37 -1.36 7.36 -9.26
N SER A 38 -1.92 7.85 -10.37
CA SER A 38 -3.25 8.43 -10.41
C SER A 38 -4.25 7.46 -11.01
N LEU A 39 -5.48 7.54 -10.55
CA LEU A 39 -6.65 6.90 -11.14
C LEU A 39 -7.74 7.96 -11.27
N THR A 40 -8.03 8.34 -12.49
CA THR A 40 -8.98 9.41 -12.80
C THR A 40 -9.98 8.97 -13.86
N ILE A 41 -11.15 9.60 -13.84
CA ILE A 41 -12.25 9.34 -14.77
C ILE A 41 -12.95 10.65 -15.11
N GLU A 42 -13.43 10.79 -16.34
CA GLU A 42 -14.14 11.98 -16.83
C GLU A 42 -15.61 11.97 -16.40
N VAL A 43 -15.85 12.10 -15.08
CA VAL A 43 -17.18 12.24 -14.48
C VAL A 43 -17.11 13.13 -13.25
N GLU A 44 -18.24 13.77 -12.92
CA GLU A 44 -18.39 14.43 -11.62
C GLU A 44 -18.50 13.40 -10.51
N LEU A 45 -17.63 13.52 -9.49
CA LEU A 45 -17.59 12.63 -8.34
C LEU A 45 -18.25 13.27 -7.12
N ASP A 46 -18.95 12.45 -6.34
CA ASP A 46 -19.36 12.78 -4.99
C ASP A 46 -18.16 12.63 -4.05
N TRP A 47 -17.50 13.74 -3.73
CA TRP A 47 -16.27 13.75 -2.96
C TRP A 47 -16.45 13.23 -1.53
N ASP A 48 -17.60 13.49 -0.90
CA ASP A 48 -17.91 12.97 0.44
C ASP A 48 -18.07 11.45 0.41
N GLN A 49 -18.76 10.92 -0.63
CA GLN A 49 -18.87 9.48 -0.81
C GLN A 49 -17.53 8.85 -1.16
N LEU A 50 -16.71 9.49 -2.00
CA LEU A 50 -15.36 8.99 -2.32
C LEU A 50 -14.48 8.93 -1.07
N LYS A 51 -14.49 9.97 -0.22
CA LYS A 51 -13.78 9.98 1.08
C LYS A 51 -14.21 8.81 1.96
N LYS A 52 -15.51 8.52 2.05
CA LYS A 52 -16.04 7.37 2.81
C LYS A 52 -15.54 6.04 2.23
N SER A 53 -15.62 5.87 0.92
CA SER A 53 -15.17 4.66 0.23
C SER A 53 -13.66 4.42 0.39
N ILE A 54 -12.84 5.47 0.37
CA ILE A 54 -11.41 5.39 0.65
C ILE A 54 -11.16 4.90 2.08
N ASN A 55 -11.84 5.49 3.07
CA ASN A 55 -11.68 5.09 4.47
C ASN A 55 -12.13 3.65 4.71
N GLU A 56 -13.21 3.23 4.07
CA GLU A 56 -13.69 1.86 4.14
C GLU A 56 -12.70 0.86 3.50
N ALA A 57 -12.12 1.20 2.34
CA ALA A 57 -11.08 0.39 1.71
C ALA A 57 -9.84 0.24 2.62
N TYR A 58 -9.42 1.30 3.30
CA TYR A 58 -8.36 1.22 4.32
C TYR A 58 -8.74 0.31 5.50
N ALA A 59 -9.97 0.39 5.97
CA ALA A 59 -10.44 -0.47 7.06
C ALA A 59 -10.46 -1.96 6.66
N ARG A 60 -10.78 -2.27 5.41
CA ARG A 60 -10.81 -3.63 4.85
C ARG A 60 -9.43 -4.20 4.54
N SER A 61 -8.43 -3.35 4.22
CA SER A 61 -7.10 -3.77 3.78
C SER A 61 -6.09 -3.79 4.93
N GLU A 62 -5.75 -4.98 5.45
CA GLU A 62 -4.68 -5.15 6.46
C GLU A 62 -3.32 -4.66 5.94
N GLY A 63 -2.98 -4.94 4.67
CA GLY A 63 -1.71 -4.53 4.05
C GLY A 63 -1.48 -3.03 4.07
N MET A 64 -2.53 -2.23 3.86
CA MET A 64 -2.44 -0.76 3.88
C MET A 64 -2.31 -0.18 5.30
N ARG A 65 -2.54 -1.01 6.33
CA ARG A 65 -2.42 -0.63 7.74
C ARG A 65 -1.15 -1.14 8.40
N VAL A 66 -0.23 -1.75 7.64
CA VAL A 66 1.08 -2.19 8.13
C VAL A 66 1.89 -1.00 8.62
N ARG A 67 2.60 -1.20 9.72
CA ARG A 67 3.59 -0.27 10.30
C ARG A 67 4.87 -1.03 10.60
N PHE A 68 5.99 -0.34 10.52
CA PHE A 68 7.27 -0.87 10.95
C PHE A 68 7.70 -0.26 12.28
N ALA A 69 8.48 -1.02 13.03
CA ALA A 69 9.16 -0.55 14.24
C ALA A 69 10.52 -1.23 14.36
N LYS A 70 11.37 -0.68 15.25
CA LYS A 70 12.65 -1.28 15.64
C LYS A 70 12.61 -1.65 17.12
N ASP A 71 13.31 -2.74 17.48
CA ASP A 71 13.66 -3.00 18.87
C ASP A 71 14.93 -2.22 19.30
N LYS A 72 15.37 -2.45 20.53
CA LYS A 72 16.54 -1.77 21.10
C LYS A 72 17.84 -2.20 20.41
N GLU A 73 17.86 -3.37 19.83
CA GLU A 73 18.99 -3.95 19.07
C GLU A 73 19.00 -3.47 17.61
N GLY A 74 17.99 -2.69 17.19
CA GLY A 74 17.85 -2.18 15.83
C GLY A 74 17.18 -3.15 14.85
N THR A 75 16.69 -4.30 15.32
CA THR A 75 15.97 -5.26 14.48
C THR A 75 14.61 -4.72 14.08
N TRP A 76 14.31 -4.77 12.79
CA TRP A 76 13.02 -4.34 12.24
C TRP A 76 11.97 -5.44 12.40
N TYR A 77 10.76 -5.01 12.70
CA TYR A 77 9.56 -5.83 12.71
C TYR A 77 8.36 -5.04 12.19
N GLN A 78 7.29 -5.75 11.88
CA GLN A 78 6.06 -5.16 11.39
C GLN A 78 4.87 -5.54 12.28
N TYR A 79 3.82 -4.72 12.21
CA TYR A 79 2.54 -4.97 12.86
C TYR A 79 1.43 -4.30 12.07
N VAL A 80 0.20 -4.80 12.22
CA VAL A 80 -0.99 -4.25 11.56
C VAL A 80 -1.77 -3.44 12.58
N MET A 81 -2.05 -2.18 12.24
CA MET A 81 -2.91 -1.30 13.05
C MET A 81 -4.38 -1.68 12.89
N ASP A 82 -5.17 -1.40 13.93
CA ASP A 82 -6.63 -1.43 13.80
C ASP A 82 -7.10 -0.39 12.77
N PRO A 83 -8.29 -0.57 12.18
CA PRO A 83 -8.90 0.44 11.34
C PRO A 83 -9.03 1.78 12.07
N GLU A 84 -8.61 2.84 11.41
CA GLU A 84 -8.74 4.21 11.87
C GLU A 84 -9.27 5.08 10.73
N GLU A 85 -10.15 6.02 11.03
CA GLU A 85 -10.59 7.00 10.05
C GLU A 85 -9.44 7.97 9.75
N ARG A 86 -9.22 8.24 8.47
CA ARG A 86 -8.16 9.13 7.99
C ARG A 86 -8.76 10.37 7.37
N GLU A 87 -8.15 11.50 7.65
CA GLU A 87 -8.37 12.68 6.84
C GLU A 87 -7.79 12.45 5.43
N ILE A 88 -8.63 12.57 4.41
CA ILE A 88 -8.25 12.43 3.01
C ILE A 88 -8.15 13.83 2.41
N GLU A 89 -6.95 14.17 1.95
CA GLU A 89 -6.70 15.44 1.29
C GLU A 89 -7.49 15.56 -0.02
N PHE A 90 -7.91 16.76 -0.36
CA PHE A 90 -8.46 17.10 -1.66
C PHE A 90 -7.63 18.22 -2.29
N VAL A 91 -7.23 18.04 -3.53
CA VAL A 91 -6.49 19.04 -4.30
C VAL A 91 -7.23 19.32 -5.62
N ASP A 92 -7.60 20.57 -5.83
CA ASP A 92 -8.22 21.06 -7.05
C ASP A 92 -7.14 21.67 -7.95
N PHE A 93 -6.92 21.07 -9.13
CA PHE A 93 -6.00 21.54 -10.15
C PHE A 93 -6.72 22.23 -11.31
N SER A 94 -8.01 22.54 -11.21
CA SER A 94 -8.80 23.09 -12.32
C SER A 94 -8.26 24.40 -12.90
N ASP A 95 -7.47 25.14 -12.13
CA ASP A 95 -6.85 26.40 -12.50
C ASP A 95 -5.42 26.26 -13.06
N LYS A 96 -4.93 25.03 -13.19
CA LYS A 96 -3.56 24.69 -13.66
C LYS A 96 -3.59 24.07 -15.05
N THR A 97 -2.40 23.91 -15.63
CA THR A 97 -2.23 23.01 -16.79
C THR A 97 -2.06 21.56 -16.32
N ILE A 98 -2.25 20.60 -17.22
CA ILE A 98 -2.02 19.18 -16.94
C ILE A 98 -0.58 18.96 -16.50
N GLU A 99 0.37 19.57 -17.20
CA GLU A 99 1.81 19.46 -16.90
C GLU A 99 2.16 20.00 -15.51
N GLU A 100 1.53 21.12 -15.10
CA GLU A 100 1.70 21.67 -13.74
C GLU A 100 1.13 20.77 -12.66
N ALA A 101 -0.04 20.17 -12.90
CA ALA A 101 -0.67 19.21 -11.99
C ALA A 101 0.20 17.94 -11.85
N GLU A 102 0.67 17.39 -12.97
CA GLU A 102 1.57 16.23 -12.99
C GLU A 102 2.90 16.52 -12.28
N ALA A 103 3.51 17.69 -12.55
CA ALA A 103 4.74 18.11 -11.90
C ALA A 103 4.58 18.27 -10.39
N GLU A 104 3.41 18.71 -9.91
CA GLU A 104 3.12 18.78 -8.47
C GLU A 104 2.97 17.39 -7.86
N MET A 105 2.20 16.49 -8.49
CA MET A 105 2.05 15.10 -8.06
C MET A 105 3.40 14.37 -8.07
N GLN A 106 4.25 14.63 -9.06
CA GLN A 106 5.61 14.05 -9.12
C GLN A 106 6.46 14.47 -7.92
N LYS A 107 6.35 15.70 -7.42
CA LYS A 107 7.07 16.12 -6.21
C LYS A 107 6.69 15.30 -4.99
N TRP A 108 5.43 14.87 -4.89
CA TRP A 108 4.99 14.06 -3.75
C TRP A 108 5.73 12.73 -3.69
N THR A 109 6.12 12.14 -4.82
CA THR A 109 6.89 10.88 -4.86
C THR A 109 8.30 11.03 -4.30
N THR A 110 8.87 12.23 -4.33
CA THR A 110 10.25 12.49 -3.89
C THR A 110 10.37 12.65 -2.37
N VAL A 111 9.26 12.75 -1.66
CA VAL A 111 9.24 12.91 -0.20
C VAL A 111 9.23 11.54 0.47
N PRO A 112 10.26 11.17 1.25
CA PRO A 112 10.30 9.87 1.89
C PRO A 112 9.25 9.76 3.00
N PHE A 113 8.63 8.57 3.12
CA PHE A 113 7.77 8.25 4.25
C PHE A 113 8.56 8.18 5.57
N LYS A 114 7.92 8.57 6.67
CA LYS A 114 8.41 8.24 8.00
C LYS A 114 8.22 6.74 8.22
N MET A 115 9.34 5.99 8.23
CA MET A 115 9.32 4.52 8.18
C MET A 115 8.78 3.84 9.44
N PHE A 116 8.87 4.47 10.62
CA PHE A 116 8.52 3.82 11.88
C PHE A 116 7.28 4.43 12.51
N ASP A 117 6.40 3.54 12.98
CA ASP A 117 5.16 3.87 13.71
C ASP A 117 4.25 4.89 12.99
N ALA A 118 4.32 4.94 11.66
CA ALA A 118 3.60 5.89 10.81
C ALA A 118 2.96 5.20 9.59
N PRO A 119 1.94 5.80 8.97
CA PRO A 119 1.40 5.36 7.69
C PRO A 119 2.47 5.33 6.60
N LEU A 120 2.41 4.31 5.75
CA LEU A 120 3.29 4.14 4.58
C LEU A 120 2.52 4.26 3.27
N THR A 121 1.31 4.82 3.36
CA THR A 121 0.48 5.17 2.21
C THR A 121 -0.13 6.55 2.42
N ARG A 122 -0.30 7.28 1.33
CA ARG A 122 -1.04 8.54 1.22
C ARG A 122 -1.98 8.43 0.04
N ILE A 123 -3.19 8.90 0.18
CA ILE A 123 -4.15 9.05 -0.91
C ILE A 123 -4.66 10.48 -0.89
N VAL A 124 -4.79 11.07 -2.07
CA VAL A 124 -5.27 12.44 -2.28
C VAL A 124 -6.38 12.38 -3.31
N MET A 125 -7.54 12.93 -3.02
CA MET A 125 -8.58 13.16 -4.02
C MET A 125 -8.14 14.32 -4.90
N ILE A 126 -8.19 14.13 -6.22
CA ILE A 126 -7.70 15.12 -7.20
C ILE A 126 -8.78 15.44 -8.22
N LYS A 127 -8.90 16.74 -8.54
CA LYS A 127 -9.66 17.24 -9.66
C LYS A 127 -8.69 17.84 -10.67
N MET A 128 -8.66 17.28 -11.88
CA MET A 128 -7.73 17.66 -12.94
C MET A 128 -8.27 18.78 -13.82
N PRO A 129 -7.41 19.53 -14.54
CA PRO A 129 -7.80 20.66 -15.38
C PRO A 129 -8.71 20.29 -16.55
N ASP A 130 -8.61 19.06 -17.05
CA ASP A 130 -9.35 18.52 -18.21
C ASP A 130 -10.71 17.93 -17.86
N GLY A 131 -11.16 18.10 -16.60
CA GLY A 131 -12.43 17.57 -16.10
C GLY A 131 -12.35 16.12 -15.60
N PHE A 132 -11.17 15.50 -15.63
CA PHE A 132 -10.97 14.22 -14.99
C PHE A 132 -10.89 14.36 -13.46
N ASN A 133 -11.53 13.45 -12.76
CA ASN A 133 -11.64 13.44 -11.31
C ASN A 133 -11.23 12.08 -10.77
N GLY A 134 -10.65 12.02 -9.57
CA GLY A 134 -10.26 10.75 -8.99
C GLY A 134 -9.34 10.85 -7.80
N VAL A 135 -8.34 9.98 -7.77
CA VAL A 135 -7.39 9.88 -6.67
C VAL A 135 -5.95 9.78 -7.19
N TYR A 136 -5.03 10.36 -6.43
CA TYR A 136 -3.62 10.05 -6.50
C TYR A 136 -3.24 9.21 -5.30
N PHE A 137 -2.66 8.03 -5.55
CA PHE A 137 -2.16 7.13 -4.51
C PHE A 137 -0.64 7.17 -4.47
N LEU A 138 -0.08 7.25 -3.27
CA LEU A 138 1.33 7.10 -3.00
C LEU A 138 1.53 6.04 -1.91
N GLY A 139 2.37 5.05 -2.15
CA GLY A 139 2.68 3.99 -1.20
C GLY A 139 4.16 3.64 -1.18
N ASN A 140 4.65 3.13 -0.06
CA ASN A 140 6.01 2.64 0.05
C ASN A 140 6.09 1.17 -0.38
N HIS A 141 7.05 0.83 -1.23
CA HIS A 141 7.21 -0.50 -1.83
C HIS A 141 7.45 -1.63 -0.81
N MET A 142 7.76 -1.30 0.44
CA MET A 142 7.82 -2.30 1.51
C MET A 142 6.45 -2.89 1.89
N ILE A 143 5.35 -2.23 1.52
CA ILE A 143 3.98 -2.70 1.82
C ILE A 143 3.06 -2.75 0.61
N VAL A 144 3.46 -2.17 -0.52
CA VAL A 144 2.67 -2.10 -1.77
C VAL A 144 3.51 -2.57 -2.94
N ASP A 145 2.90 -3.36 -3.81
CA ASP A 145 3.37 -3.66 -5.16
C ASP A 145 2.28 -3.29 -6.17
N ALA A 146 2.53 -3.48 -7.46
CA ALA A 146 1.57 -3.16 -8.51
C ALA A 146 0.24 -3.91 -8.35
N GLN A 147 0.28 -5.17 -7.94
CA GLN A 147 -0.93 -5.98 -7.77
C GLN A 147 -1.77 -5.53 -6.56
N SER A 148 -1.13 -5.28 -5.42
CA SER A 148 -1.82 -4.79 -4.22
C SER A 148 -2.41 -3.40 -4.43
N LEU A 149 -1.71 -2.54 -5.18
CA LEU A 149 -2.18 -1.23 -5.59
C LEU A 149 -3.47 -1.32 -6.43
N ILE A 150 -3.44 -2.15 -7.49
CA ILE A 150 -4.61 -2.36 -8.36
C ILE A 150 -5.80 -2.90 -7.55
N CYS A 151 -5.58 -3.89 -6.68
CA CYS A 151 -6.62 -4.45 -5.83
C CYS A 151 -7.21 -3.40 -4.88
N PHE A 152 -6.37 -2.54 -4.29
CA PHE A 152 -6.82 -1.50 -3.38
C PHE A 152 -7.62 -0.39 -4.08
N LEU A 153 -7.14 0.10 -5.22
CA LEU A 153 -7.86 1.11 -6.01
C LEU A 153 -9.17 0.56 -6.56
N LYS A 154 -9.18 -0.70 -6.99
CA LYS A 154 -10.41 -1.39 -7.41
C LYS A 154 -11.42 -1.48 -6.27
N ASP A 155 -11.00 -1.83 -5.04
CA ASP A 155 -11.89 -1.89 -3.87
C ASP A 155 -12.55 -0.53 -3.59
N ILE A 156 -11.78 0.58 -3.71
CA ILE A 156 -12.33 1.94 -3.58
C ILE A 156 -13.44 2.21 -4.62
N ILE A 157 -13.20 1.85 -5.89
CA ILE A 157 -14.18 2.03 -6.96
C ILE A 157 -15.44 1.20 -6.70
N GLU A 158 -15.27 -0.09 -6.35
CA GLU A 158 -16.39 -0.99 -6.09
C GLU A 158 -17.23 -0.51 -4.90
N LEU A 159 -16.59 -0.03 -3.83
CA LEU A 159 -17.28 0.57 -2.67
C LEU A 159 -18.02 1.86 -3.06
N TYR A 160 -17.38 2.73 -3.83
CA TYR A 160 -18.03 3.95 -4.32
C TYR A 160 -19.24 3.63 -5.19
N CYS A 161 -19.10 2.72 -6.15
CA CYS A 161 -20.19 2.32 -7.03
C CYS A 161 -21.32 1.62 -6.27
N ASN A 162 -21.01 0.75 -5.31
CA ASN A 162 -22.02 0.11 -4.47
C ASN A 162 -22.84 1.15 -3.70
N ALA A 163 -22.20 2.20 -3.17
CA ALA A 163 -22.89 3.24 -2.42
C ALA A 163 -23.72 4.21 -3.30
N LYS A 164 -23.36 4.37 -4.57
CA LYS A 164 -23.97 5.37 -5.48
C LYS A 164 -25.02 4.78 -6.41
N TYR A 165 -24.92 3.50 -6.76
CA TYR A 165 -25.74 2.90 -7.80
C TYR A 165 -26.48 1.68 -7.29
N GLU A 166 -27.79 1.67 -7.50
CA GLU A 166 -28.64 0.53 -7.13
C GLU A 166 -28.23 -0.74 -7.92
N GLY A 167 -28.26 -1.88 -7.25
CA GLY A 167 -27.94 -3.17 -7.86
C GLY A 167 -26.42 -3.49 -8.01
N VAL A 168 -25.53 -2.56 -7.67
CA VAL A 168 -24.09 -2.87 -7.60
C VAL A 168 -23.79 -3.63 -6.31
N PRO A 169 -23.21 -4.84 -6.39
CA PRO A 169 -22.95 -5.64 -5.20
C PRO A 169 -21.82 -5.04 -4.35
N TYR A 170 -21.89 -5.27 -3.05
CA TYR A 170 -20.78 -4.95 -2.16
C TYR A 170 -19.54 -5.80 -2.53
N PRO A 171 -18.33 -5.22 -2.53
CA PRO A 171 -17.12 -5.93 -2.94
C PRO A 171 -16.78 -7.10 -2.00
N LYS A 172 -16.17 -8.16 -2.57
CA LYS A 172 -15.73 -9.33 -1.82
C LYS A 172 -14.69 -8.97 -0.77
N ASP A 173 -14.59 -9.79 0.28
CA ASP A 173 -13.58 -9.62 1.32
C ASP A 173 -12.16 -9.66 0.74
N MET A 174 -11.32 -8.78 1.24
CA MET A 174 -9.90 -8.78 0.90
C MET A 174 -9.17 -9.92 1.58
N ALA A 175 -8.14 -10.45 0.93
CA ALA A 175 -7.30 -11.47 1.53
C ALA A 175 -6.55 -10.92 2.77
N SER A 176 -6.45 -11.73 3.82
CA SER A 176 -5.73 -11.35 5.03
C SER A 176 -4.22 -11.29 4.79
N TYR A 177 -3.63 -10.13 5.02
CA TYR A 177 -2.19 -9.94 4.98
C TYR A 177 -1.48 -10.75 6.06
N VAL A 178 -2.07 -10.85 7.25
CA VAL A 178 -1.51 -11.65 8.36
C VAL A 178 -1.45 -13.13 8.00
N GLN A 179 -2.48 -13.67 7.35
CA GLN A 179 -2.46 -15.05 6.87
C GLN A 179 -1.38 -15.27 5.80
N GLN A 180 -1.18 -14.30 4.91
CA GLN A 180 -0.12 -14.38 3.91
C GLN A 180 1.27 -14.39 4.54
N ILE A 181 1.56 -13.49 5.49
CA ILE A 181 2.84 -13.52 6.25
C ILE A 181 3.07 -14.90 6.87
N GLN A 182 2.05 -15.50 7.47
CA GLN A 182 2.17 -16.82 8.10
C GLN A 182 2.48 -17.92 7.07
N ARG A 183 1.89 -17.86 5.87
CA ARG A 183 2.20 -18.78 4.76
C ARG A 183 3.64 -18.60 4.29
N ASP A 184 4.11 -17.37 4.15
CA ASP A 184 5.47 -17.06 3.73
C ASP A 184 6.49 -17.62 4.73
N PHE A 185 6.26 -17.43 6.01
CA PHE A 185 7.14 -18.01 7.04
C PHE A 185 7.08 -19.54 7.09
N ALA A 186 5.90 -20.14 6.88
CA ALA A 186 5.80 -21.60 6.80
C ALA A 186 6.53 -22.16 5.57
N TYR A 187 6.52 -21.43 4.46
CA TYR A 187 7.31 -21.77 3.27
C TYR A 187 8.82 -21.69 3.58
N GLU A 188 9.29 -20.57 4.15
CA GLU A 188 10.71 -20.30 4.49
C GLU A 188 11.28 -21.24 5.56
N ALA A 189 10.44 -21.88 6.36
CA ALA A 189 10.86 -22.80 7.41
C ALA A 189 11.31 -24.20 6.93
N GLY A 190 11.61 -24.36 5.66
CA GLY A 190 12.07 -25.64 5.10
C GLY A 190 10.90 -26.50 4.58
N SER A 191 9.84 -25.89 4.06
CA SER A 191 8.73 -26.61 3.45
C SER A 191 9.20 -27.47 2.27
N LYS A 192 8.44 -28.54 1.95
CA LYS A 192 8.72 -29.37 0.77
C LYS A 192 8.68 -28.52 -0.54
N ALA A 193 7.85 -27.49 -0.58
CA ALA A 193 7.80 -26.57 -1.71
C ALA A 193 9.09 -25.75 -1.84
N GLN A 194 9.57 -25.17 -0.74
CA GLN A 194 10.83 -24.42 -0.72
C GLN A 194 12.02 -25.31 -1.15
N LEU A 195 12.13 -26.53 -0.61
CA LEU A 195 13.23 -27.45 -0.96
C LEU A 195 13.22 -27.81 -2.46
N ARG A 196 12.05 -28.06 -3.03
CA ARG A 196 11.89 -28.32 -4.48
C ARG A 196 12.32 -27.10 -5.30
N ASP A 197 11.93 -25.90 -4.88
CA ASP A 197 12.23 -24.67 -5.59
C ASP A 197 13.74 -24.36 -5.52
N ILE A 198 14.39 -24.59 -4.37
CA ILE A 198 15.85 -24.50 -4.21
C ILE A 198 16.56 -25.46 -5.19
N GLU A 199 16.15 -26.73 -5.24
CA GLU A 199 16.73 -27.72 -6.13
C GLU A 199 16.58 -27.31 -7.61
N TYR A 200 15.41 -26.76 -7.98
CA TYR A 200 15.17 -26.27 -9.33
C TYR A 200 16.13 -25.13 -9.70
N PHE A 201 16.24 -24.10 -8.86
CA PHE A 201 17.11 -22.97 -9.14
C PHE A 201 18.61 -23.33 -9.09
N GLN A 202 19.03 -24.23 -8.21
CA GLN A 202 20.42 -24.74 -8.23
C GLN A 202 20.76 -25.38 -9.59
N LYS A 203 19.89 -26.22 -10.11
CA LYS A 203 20.08 -26.82 -11.47
C LYS A 203 20.11 -25.82 -12.61
N GLU A 204 19.34 -24.70 -12.48
CA GLU A 204 19.35 -23.65 -13.50
C GLU A 204 20.62 -22.77 -13.46
N ILE A 205 21.21 -22.57 -12.28
CA ILE A 205 22.46 -21.79 -12.11
C ILE A 205 23.68 -22.60 -12.60
N GLU A 206 23.63 -23.91 -12.52
CA GLU A 206 24.72 -24.80 -12.94
C GLU A 206 24.78 -25.03 -14.47
N LYS A 207 23.81 -24.54 -15.24
CA LYS A 207 23.78 -24.57 -16.71
C LYS A 207 24.61 -23.45 -17.33
#